data_bc22e9dd9359d9cf1b36db4b93828d09
#
_entry.id   bc22e9dd9359d9cf1b36db4b93828d09
#
_cell.length_a   1.000
_cell.length_b   1.000
_cell.length_c   1.000
_cell.angle_alpha   90.00
_cell.angle_beta   90.00
_cell.angle_gamma   90.00
#
_symmetry.space_group_name_H-M   'P 1'
#
loop_
_entity.id
_entity.type
_entity.pdbx_description
1 polymer ?
#
loop_
_entity_poly.entity_id
_entity_poly.type
_entity_poly.pdbx_seq_one_letter_code
_entity_poly.pdbx_strand_id
1 'polypeptide(L)'
;MFTLLYLHGFNSSPNSKKAKLTKEWFARSAPNVDFLCPVIPPFAIAAMDMLEREISLIGDRTLKLVGSSMGGFFATNLIEKYGMRGVLVNPAVKPARGMESLLGKNKNFQGTDLRTFDTCHIEEYRDITCEEIENKSNYLVLLQCDDEVLDYRDAAEYYAGCKTIIEQGGDHSFTNYQNHLEDIYHFLFEE
;
A
#
# COMPACT_ATOMS: atom_id res chain seq x y z
N MET A 1 4.51 -18.76 -12.19
CA MET A 1 4.53 -18.69 -10.71
C MET A 1 4.22 -17.27 -10.30
N PHE A 2 3.33 -17.05 -9.35
CA PHE A 2 2.90 -15.71 -8.94
C PHE A 2 3.54 -15.30 -7.63
N THR A 3 3.75 -13.99 -7.45
CA THR A 3 4.18 -13.42 -6.17
C THR A 3 3.23 -12.28 -5.81
N LEU A 4 2.71 -12.30 -4.59
CA LEU A 4 1.97 -11.20 -4.00
C LEU A 4 2.91 -10.40 -3.11
N LEU A 5 3.21 -9.16 -3.50
CA LEU A 5 3.99 -8.23 -2.71
C LEU A 5 3.04 -7.35 -1.90
N TYR A 6 3.08 -7.50 -0.58
CA TYR A 6 2.28 -6.71 0.35
C TYR A 6 3.08 -5.54 0.93
N LEU A 7 2.59 -4.33 0.75
CA LEU A 7 3.20 -3.08 1.20
C LEU A 7 2.45 -2.54 2.42
N HIS A 8 3.10 -2.61 3.58
CA HIS A 8 2.52 -2.11 4.83
C HIS A 8 2.58 -0.58 4.94
N GLY A 9 1.80 0.02 5.85
CA GLY A 9 1.73 1.45 6.08
C GLY A 9 2.98 2.04 6.77
N PHE A 10 2.97 3.37 6.91
CA PHE A 10 4.03 4.14 7.58
C PHE A 10 4.25 3.65 9.00
N ASN A 11 5.52 3.52 9.41
CA ASN A 11 5.93 3.02 10.73
C ASN A 11 5.33 1.66 11.14
N SER A 12 4.73 0.92 10.21
CA SER A 12 4.18 -0.41 10.41
C SER A 12 5.22 -1.51 10.15
N SER A 13 4.79 -2.75 9.96
CA SER A 13 5.70 -3.89 9.73
C SER A 13 4.99 -5.05 9.02
N PRO A 14 5.74 -6.07 8.56
CA PRO A 14 5.18 -7.33 8.07
C PRO A 14 4.31 -8.09 9.07
N ASN A 15 4.38 -7.70 10.36
CA ASN A 15 3.57 -8.27 11.44
C ASN A 15 2.24 -7.54 11.65
N SER A 16 1.90 -6.55 10.82
CA SER A 16 0.61 -5.87 10.88
C SER A 16 -0.56 -6.86 10.71
N LYS A 17 -1.71 -6.52 11.30
CA LYS A 17 -2.90 -7.39 11.27
C LYS A 17 -3.31 -7.75 9.84
N LYS A 18 -3.38 -6.75 8.94
CA LYS A 18 -3.76 -6.98 7.53
C LYS A 18 -2.74 -7.86 6.79
N ALA A 19 -1.43 -7.62 6.98
CA ALA A 19 -0.39 -8.45 6.36
C ALA A 19 -0.48 -9.92 6.80
N LYS A 20 -0.70 -10.19 8.10
CA LYS A 20 -0.90 -11.53 8.62
C LYS A 20 -2.15 -12.20 8.07
N LEU A 21 -3.28 -11.51 8.07
CA LEU A 21 -4.54 -12.03 7.51
C LEU A 21 -4.40 -12.38 6.03
N THR A 22 -3.73 -11.51 5.24
CA THR A 22 -3.45 -11.77 3.83
C THR A 22 -2.57 -13.00 3.66
N LYS A 23 -1.45 -13.07 4.38
CA LYS A 23 -0.52 -14.21 4.34
C LYS A 23 -1.23 -15.53 4.67
N GLU A 24 -2.00 -15.56 5.76
CA GLU A 24 -2.71 -16.75 6.21
C GLU A 24 -3.78 -17.20 5.22
N TRP A 25 -4.50 -16.25 4.64
CA TRP A 25 -5.52 -16.57 3.63
C TRP A 25 -4.89 -17.13 2.36
N PHE A 26 -3.86 -16.47 1.82
CA PHE A 26 -3.18 -16.93 0.61
C PHE A 26 -2.51 -18.29 0.80
N ALA A 27 -1.89 -18.55 1.94
CA ALA A 27 -1.30 -19.85 2.25
C ALA A 27 -2.32 -21.00 2.23
N ARG A 28 -3.60 -20.73 2.57
CA ARG A 28 -4.66 -21.74 2.56
C ARG A 28 -5.38 -21.86 1.22
N SER A 29 -5.71 -20.71 0.62
CA SER A 29 -6.64 -20.64 -0.51
C SER A 29 -5.93 -20.54 -1.87
N ALA A 30 -4.69 -20.05 -1.90
CA ALA A 30 -3.88 -19.88 -3.10
C ALA A 30 -2.41 -20.28 -2.88
N PRO A 31 -2.11 -21.56 -2.56
CA PRO A 31 -0.77 -22.00 -2.16
C PRO A 31 0.27 -21.92 -3.29
N ASN A 32 -0.15 -21.65 -4.52
CA ASN A 32 0.71 -21.40 -5.68
C ASN A 32 1.16 -19.93 -5.81
N VAL A 33 0.73 -19.06 -4.90
CA VAL A 33 1.12 -17.65 -4.82
C VAL A 33 2.10 -17.47 -3.67
N ASP A 34 3.33 -17.06 -3.96
CA ASP A 34 4.30 -16.68 -2.94
C ASP A 34 3.90 -15.35 -2.32
N PHE A 35 3.92 -15.26 -0.99
CA PHE A 35 3.63 -14.03 -0.26
C PHE A 35 4.93 -13.39 0.23
N LEU A 36 5.15 -12.13 -0.16
CA LEU A 36 6.29 -11.32 0.27
C LEU A 36 5.79 -10.03 0.93
N CYS A 37 6.31 -9.71 2.10
CA CYS A 37 6.04 -8.45 2.79
C CYS A 37 7.33 -7.93 3.42
N PRO A 38 8.13 -7.11 2.72
CA PRO A 38 9.38 -6.57 3.23
C PRO A 38 9.14 -5.49 4.29
N VAL A 39 10.15 -5.21 5.09
CA VAL A 39 10.15 -4.04 5.99
C VAL A 39 10.44 -2.79 5.17
N ILE A 40 9.46 -1.90 5.05
CA ILE A 40 9.56 -0.69 4.22
C ILE A 40 10.15 0.46 5.06
N PRO A 41 11.23 1.10 4.60
CA PRO A 41 11.76 2.30 5.24
C PRO A 41 10.73 3.45 5.24
N PRO A 42 10.81 4.39 6.19
CA PRO A 42 9.87 5.51 6.26
C PRO A 42 10.22 6.67 5.32
N PHE A 43 11.32 6.62 4.59
CA PHE A 43 11.78 7.64 3.66
C PHE A 43 11.45 7.22 2.23
N ALA A 44 10.89 8.13 1.43
CA ALA A 44 10.27 7.79 0.16
C ALA A 44 11.26 7.21 -0.85
N ILE A 45 12.42 7.84 -1.04
CA ILE A 45 13.44 7.35 -1.98
C ILE A 45 14.00 6.00 -1.52
N ALA A 46 14.36 5.89 -0.24
CA ALA A 46 14.89 4.63 0.30
C ALA A 46 13.87 3.48 0.23
N ALA A 47 12.57 3.79 0.38
CA ALA A 47 11.49 2.82 0.23
C ALA A 47 11.38 2.36 -1.22
N MET A 48 11.35 3.27 -2.18
CA MET A 48 11.26 2.93 -3.61
C MET A 48 12.48 2.14 -4.08
N ASP A 49 13.69 2.56 -3.72
CA ASP A 49 14.92 1.84 -4.06
C ASP A 49 14.91 0.40 -3.52
N MET A 50 14.44 0.22 -2.28
CA MET A 50 14.33 -1.12 -1.69
C MET A 50 13.27 -1.95 -2.42
N LEU A 51 12.09 -1.40 -2.69
CA LEU A 51 11.01 -2.11 -3.37
C LEU A 51 11.40 -2.50 -4.80
N GLU A 52 12.10 -1.63 -5.53
CA GLU A 52 12.57 -1.93 -6.88
C GLU A 52 13.65 -3.04 -6.88
N ARG A 53 14.49 -3.10 -5.86
CA ARG A 53 15.41 -4.24 -5.67
C ARG A 53 14.66 -5.54 -5.41
N GLU A 54 13.66 -5.53 -4.54
CA GLU A 54 12.82 -6.72 -4.29
C GLU A 54 12.14 -7.19 -5.57
N ILE A 55 11.58 -6.28 -6.37
CA ILE A 55 11.00 -6.59 -7.68
C ILE A 55 12.02 -7.23 -8.61
N SER A 56 13.24 -6.67 -8.67
CA SER A 56 14.32 -7.22 -9.51
C SER A 56 14.72 -8.64 -9.09
N LEU A 57 14.69 -8.94 -7.79
CA LEU A 57 15.02 -10.27 -7.27
C LEU A 57 13.91 -11.30 -7.54
N ILE A 58 12.67 -10.87 -7.69
CA ILE A 58 11.54 -11.74 -8.04
C ILE A 58 11.69 -12.28 -9.48
N GLY A 59 12.32 -11.52 -10.37
CA GLY A 59 12.60 -11.92 -11.75
C GLY A 59 11.33 -12.07 -12.60
N ASP A 60 11.29 -13.13 -13.43
CA ASP A 60 10.22 -13.33 -14.43
C ASP A 60 8.86 -13.79 -13.84
N ARG A 61 8.69 -13.78 -12.53
CA ARG A 61 7.42 -14.13 -11.90
C ARG A 61 6.39 -13.01 -12.10
N THR A 62 5.14 -13.39 -12.30
CA THR A 62 4.07 -12.41 -12.34
C THR A 62 3.83 -11.82 -10.95
N LEU A 63 4.14 -10.55 -10.81
CA LEU A 63 4.02 -9.81 -9.55
C LEU A 63 2.69 -9.09 -9.48
N LYS A 64 2.04 -9.20 -8.32
CA LYS A 64 0.81 -8.48 -7.95
C LYS A 64 1.02 -7.75 -6.63
N LEU A 65 0.30 -6.66 -6.43
CA LEU A 65 0.50 -5.75 -5.30
C LEU A 65 -0.73 -5.70 -4.39
N VAL A 66 -0.50 -5.63 -3.08
CA VAL A 66 -1.48 -5.11 -2.12
C VAL A 66 -0.80 -4.04 -1.30
N GLY A 67 -1.34 -2.82 -1.28
CA GLY A 67 -0.80 -1.71 -0.52
C GLY A 67 -1.80 -1.13 0.47
N SER A 68 -1.41 -0.94 1.74
CA SER A 68 -2.28 -0.35 2.76
C SER A 68 -1.72 0.97 3.26
N SER A 69 -2.57 2.00 3.34
CA SER A 69 -2.17 3.34 3.82
C SER A 69 -0.97 3.87 2.99
N MET A 70 0.14 4.22 3.62
CA MET A 70 1.38 4.61 2.91
C MET A 70 1.89 3.52 1.95
N GLY A 71 1.68 2.24 2.25
CA GLY A 71 1.97 1.16 1.31
C GLY A 71 1.12 1.24 0.03
N GLY A 72 -0.08 1.82 0.10
CA GLY A 72 -0.91 2.14 -1.06
C GLY A 72 -0.28 3.22 -1.95
N PHE A 73 0.31 4.25 -1.35
CA PHE A 73 1.06 5.28 -2.08
C PHE A 73 2.25 4.68 -2.85
N PHE A 74 3.05 3.83 -2.21
CA PHE A 74 4.15 3.14 -2.90
C PHE A 74 3.65 2.16 -3.97
N ALA A 75 2.56 1.43 -3.69
CA ALA A 75 1.95 0.54 -4.68
C ALA A 75 1.51 1.31 -5.92
N THR A 76 0.93 2.51 -5.77
CA THR A 76 0.53 3.38 -6.88
C THR A 76 1.72 3.70 -7.78
N ASN A 77 2.84 4.14 -7.20
CA ASN A 77 4.06 4.43 -7.95
C ASN A 77 4.55 3.20 -8.76
N LEU A 78 4.50 2.02 -8.14
CA LEU A 78 4.92 0.78 -8.81
C LEU A 78 3.93 0.35 -9.90
N ILE A 79 2.62 0.51 -9.67
CA ILE A 79 1.58 0.18 -10.67
C ILE A 79 1.74 1.07 -11.89
N GLU A 80 1.89 2.39 -11.71
CA GLU A 80 2.07 3.32 -12.83
C GLU A 80 3.38 3.08 -13.56
N LYS A 81 4.49 2.82 -12.83
CA LYS A 81 5.81 2.61 -13.42
C LYS A 81 5.92 1.30 -14.21
N TYR A 82 5.32 0.22 -13.73
CA TYR A 82 5.53 -1.13 -14.26
C TYR A 82 4.28 -1.77 -14.89
N GLY A 83 3.13 -1.10 -14.88
CA GLY A 83 1.87 -1.63 -15.41
C GLY A 83 1.32 -2.83 -14.63
N MET A 84 1.67 -2.96 -13.35
CA MET A 84 1.24 -4.07 -12.50
C MET A 84 -0.22 -3.90 -12.08
N ARG A 85 -0.87 -5.00 -11.69
CA ARG A 85 -2.16 -4.93 -10.98
C ARG A 85 -1.96 -4.84 -9.49
N GLY A 86 -2.79 -4.04 -8.83
CA GLY A 86 -2.71 -3.88 -7.38
C GLY A 86 -4.05 -3.55 -6.71
N VAL A 87 -4.12 -3.93 -5.44
CA VAL A 87 -5.23 -3.58 -4.54
C VAL A 87 -4.73 -2.60 -3.49
N LEU A 88 -5.46 -1.52 -3.32
CA LEU A 88 -5.15 -0.46 -2.37
C LEU A 88 -6.19 -0.43 -1.26
N VAL A 89 -5.75 -0.36 -0.01
CA VAL A 89 -6.60 -0.40 1.18
C VAL A 89 -6.39 0.87 1.99
N ASN A 90 -7.41 1.75 2.04
CA ASN A 90 -7.31 3.08 2.63
C ASN A 90 -5.98 3.76 2.26
N PRO A 91 -5.68 3.95 0.96
CA PRO A 91 -4.37 4.41 0.51
C PRO A 91 -4.15 5.89 0.85
N ALA A 92 -2.91 6.23 1.22
CA ALA A 92 -2.49 7.61 1.31
C ALA A 92 -2.38 8.21 -0.11
N VAL A 93 -2.95 9.41 -0.28
CA VAL A 93 -2.90 10.20 -1.51
C VAL A 93 -2.15 11.49 -1.23
N LYS A 94 -1.13 11.79 -2.05
CA LYS A 94 -0.29 13.01 -1.92
C LYS A 94 0.17 13.23 -0.45
N PRO A 95 0.83 12.24 0.18
CA PRO A 95 1.07 12.20 1.62
C PRO A 95 1.89 13.38 2.15
N ALA A 96 2.71 14.01 1.31
CA ALA A 96 3.49 15.18 1.69
C ALA A 96 2.67 16.29 2.36
N ARG A 97 1.35 16.39 2.05
CA ARG A 97 0.46 17.43 2.59
C ARG A 97 0.19 17.34 4.09
N GLY A 98 0.39 16.18 4.71
CA GLY A 98 0.12 15.97 6.14
C GLY A 98 1.36 15.60 6.96
N MET A 99 2.54 15.55 6.32
CA MET A 99 3.75 15.03 6.94
C MET A 99 4.53 16.06 7.78
N GLU A 100 4.15 17.34 7.77
CA GLU A 100 4.79 18.36 8.61
C GLU A 100 4.71 18.04 10.11
N SER A 101 3.65 17.35 10.53
CA SER A 101 3.49 16.87 11.91
C SER A 101 4.52 15.81 12.32
N LEU A 102 5.19 15.19 11.36
CA LEU A 102 6.22 14.17 11.57
C LEU A 102 7.63 14.75 11.69
N LEU A 103 7.82 16.07 11.47
CA LEU A 103 9.13 16.70 11.57
C LEU A 103 9.74 16.50 12.96
N GLY A 104 11.05 16.19 12.98
CA GLY A 104 11.80 15.93 14.19
C GLY A 104 11.97 14.44 14.49
N LYS A 105 12.09 14.11 15.78
CA LYS A 105 12.37 12.75 16.22
C LYS A 105 11.09 11.91 16.32
N ASN A 106 11.02 10.87 15.51
CA ASN A 106 9.90 9.93 15.49
C ASN A 106 10.37 8.53 15.92
N LYS A 107 9.48 7.81 16.58
CA LYS A 107 9.65 6.38 16.86
C LYS A 107 8.89 5.56 15.82
N ASN A 108 9.41 4.39 15.45
CA ASN A 108 8.62 3.43 14.71
C ASN A 108 7.42 2.96 15.57
N PHE A 109 6.42 2.30 14.96
CA PHE A 109 5.23 1.83 15.66
C PHE A 109 5.54 0.89 16.84
N GLN A 110 6.70 0.22 16.83
CA GLN A 110 7.17 -0.65 17.93
C GLN A 110 7.91 0.12 19.02
N GLY A 111 8.19 1.41 18.84
CA GLY A 111 8.90 2.26 19.80
C GLY A 111 10.40 1.95 19.94
N THR A 112 10.95 1.10 19.06
CA THR A 112 12.30 0.55 19.16
C THR A 112 13.34 1.31 18.36
N ASP A 113 12.92 2.11 17.39
CA ASP A 113 13.83 2.83 16.50
C ASP A 113 13.48 4.33 16.47
N LEU A 114 14.46 5.18 16.77
CA LEU A 114 14.32 6.64 16.77
C LEU A 114 14.88 7.19 15.46
N ARG A 115 14.03 7.83 14.68
CA ARG A 115 14.41 8.42 13.38
C ARG A 115 14.14 9.90 13.38
N THR A 116 14.99 10.66 12.70
CA THR A 116 14.75 12.08 12.46
C THR A 116 14.11 12.24 11.10
N PHE A 117 12.96 12.92 11.07
CA PHE A 117 12.23 13.24 9.85
C PHE A 117 12.40 14.73 9.57
N ASP A 118 13.01 15.06 8.44
CA ASP A 118 13.34 16.43 8.05
C ASP A 118 12.52 16.86 6.83
N THR A 119 12.57 18.15 6.51
CA THR A 119 11.84 18.71 5.35
C THR A 119 12.23 18.07 4.02
N CYS A 120 13.50 17.68 3.85
CA CYS A 120 13.94 16.97 2.66
C CYS A 120 13.21 15.64 2.45
N HIS A 121 12.84 14.94 3.52
CA HIS A 121 12.07 13.69 3.41
C HIS A 121 10.61 13.94 2.97
N ILE A 122 10.03 15.10 3.33
CA ILE A 122 8.71 15.51 2.82
C ILE A 122 8.80 15.80 1.31
N GLU A 123 9.86 16.48 0.87
CA GLU A 123 10.09 16.74 -0.56
C GLU A 123 10.25 15.43 -1.34
N GLU A 124 10.96 14.41 -0.81
CA GLU A 124 11.04 13.10 -1.44
C GLU A 124 9.66 12.51 -1.76
N TYR A 125 8.70 12.60 -0.81
CA TYR A 125 7.33 12.14 -1.05
C TYR A 125 6.62 12.97 -2.13
N ARG A 126 6.88 14.28 -2.18
CA ARG A 126 6.32 15.17 -3.19
C ARG A 126 6.85 14.83 -4.57
N ASP A 127 8.16 14.62 -4.69
CA ASP A 127 8.84 14.37 -5.95
C ASP A 127 8.42 13.05 -6.62
N ILE A 128 8.11 12.02 -5.84
CA ILE A 128 7.66 10.72 -6.39
C ILE A 128 6.13 10.61 -6.50
N THR A 129 5.36 11.64 -6.13
CA THR A 129 3.89 11.58 -6.22
C THR A 129 3.44 11.52 -7.67
N CYS A 130 2.70 10.49 -8.05
CA CYS A 130 1.99 10.45 -9.33
C CYS A 130 0.89 11.53 -9.30
N GLU A 131 0.86 12.42 -10.30
CA GLU A 131 -0.16 13.46 -10.35
C GLU A 131 -1.51 12.93 -10.83
N GLU A 132 -1.50 11.97 -11.74
CA GLU A 132 -2.69 11.34 -12.34
C GLU A 132 -2.53 9.82 -12.39
N ILE A 133 -3.66 9.10 -12.36
CA ILE A 133 -3.73 7.65 -12.54
C ILE A 133 -4.04 7.35 -14.01
N GLU A 134 -3.07 6.77 -14.70
CA GLU A 134 -3.20 6.39 -16.12
C GLU A 134 -3.74 4.97 -16.30
N ASN A 135 -3.24 4.03 -15.51
CA ASN A 135 -3.53 2.60 -15.63
C ASN A 135 -4.78 2.16 -14.82
N LYS A 136 -5.90 2.88 -14.96
CA LYS A 136 -7.10 2.74 -14.10
C LYS A 136 -7.64 1.32 -13.96
N SER A 137 -7.55 0.49 -14.99
CA SER A 137 -7.99 -0.91 -14.96
C SER A 137 -7.12 -1.82 -14.08
N ASN A 138 -5.94 -1.35 -13.68
CA ASN A 138 -5.00 -2.10 -12.86
C ASN A 138 -5.26 -1.95 -11.35
N TYR A 139 -6.28 -1.17 -10.97
CA TYR A 139 -6.56 -0.86 -9.57
C TYR A 139 -7.88 -1.44 -9.08
N LEU A 140 -7.83 -2.04 -7.89
CA LEU A 140 -8.97 -2.18 -7.00
C LEU A 140 -8.70 -1.36 -5.74
N VAL A 141 -9.57 -0.40 -5.43
CA VAL A 141 -9.41 0.49 -4.28
C VAL A 141 -10.49 0.19 -3.25
N LEU A 142 -10.08 -0.13 -2.03
CA LEU A 142 -10.96 -0.42 -0.90
C LEU A 142 -10.89 0.77 0.08
N LEU A 143 -12.03 1.40 0.34
CA LEU A 143 -12.14 2.59 1.19
C LEU A 143 -13.20 2.39 2.28
N GLN A 144 -12.95 2.91 3.47
CA GLN A 144 -13.95 3.02 4.54
C GLN A 144 -14.18 4.48 4.91
N CYS A 145 -15.47 4.87 5.03
CA CYS A 145 -15.86 6.27 5.17
C CYS A 145 -15.45 6.90 6.52
N ASP A 146 -15.31 6.11 7.59
CA ASP A 146 -14.96 6.57 8.93
C ASP A 146 -13.46 6.37 9.22
N ASP A 147 -12.60 6.33 8.16
CA ASP A 147 -11.15 6.40 8.33
C ASP A 147 -10.77 7.71 9.03
N GLU A 148 -10.29 7.60 10.28
CA GLU A 148 -9.96 8.73 11.16
C GLU A 148 -8.60 9.37 10.86
N VAL A 149 -7.81 8.75 9.97
CA VAL A 149 -6.45 9.21 9.59
C VAL A 149 -6.45 9.88 8.23
N LEU A 150 -7.16 9.30 7.26
CA LEU A 150 -7.18 9.73 5.86
C LEU A 150 -8.63 9.94 5.40
N ASP A 151 -8.93 11.12 4.88
CA ASP A 151 -10.24 11.35 4.27
C ASP A 151 -10.40 10.47 3.02
N TYR A 152 -11.32 9.51 3.10
CA TYR A 152 -11.58 8.60 1.98
C TYR A 152 -11.98 9.32 0.69
N ARG A 153 -12.52 10.54 0.78
CA ARG A 153 -12.94 11.34 -0.38
C ARG A 153 -11.76 11.76 -1.24
N ASP A 154 -10.61 12.05 -0.63
CA ASP A 154 -9.38 12.36 -1.35
C ASP A 154 -8.94 11.16 -2.20
N ALA A 155 -9.02 9.94 -1.65
CA ALA A 155 -8.72 8.73 -2.39
C ALA A 155 -9.78 8.42 -3.46
N ALA A 156 -11.07 8.59 -3.16
CA ALA A 156 -12.15 8.38 -4.12
C ALA A 156 -12.04 9.33 -5.32
N GLU A 157 -11.64 10.58 -5.11
CA GLU A 157 -11.39 11.55 -6.18
C GLU A 157 -10.13 11.20 -6.98
N TYR A 158 -9.04 10.90 -6.30
CA TYR A 158 -7.75 10.62 -6.95
C TYR A 158 -7.79 9.36 -7.80
N TYR A 159 -8.48 8.30 -7.34
CA TYR A 159 -8.66 7.05 -8.09
C TYR A 159 -9.97 7.02 -8.91
N ALA A 160 -10.50 8.18 -9.29
CA ALA A 160 -11.73 8.25 -10.06
C ALA A 160 -11.61 7.51 -11.41
N GLY A 161 -12.51 6.56 -11.62
CA GLY A 161 -12.52 5.66 -12.79
C GLY A 161 -11.79 4.33 -12.59
N CYS A 162 -11.15 4.10 -11.43
CA CYS A 162 -10.69 2.78 -11.01
C CYS A 162 -11.84 1.95 -10.43
N LYS A 163 -11.69 0.62 -10.38
CA LYS A 163 -12.60 -0.24 -9.62
C LYS A 163 -12.48 0.10 -8.13
N THR A 164 -13.55 0.57 -7.51
CA THR A 164 -13.54 1.06 -6.13
C THR A 164 -14.71 0.47 -5.33
N ILE A 165 -14.43 0.02 -4.11
CA ILE A 165 -15.41 -0.41 -3.12
C ILE A 165 -15.33 0.58 -1.96
N ILE A 166 -16.44 1.24 -1.64
CA ILE A 166 -16.55 2.20 -0.55
C ILE A 166 -17.55 1.64 0.47
N GLU A 167 -17.09 1.40 1.69
CA GLU A 167 -17.92 0.91 2.78
C GLU A 167 -18.27 2.04 3.75
N GLN A 168 -19.51 2.06 4.21
CA GLN A 168 -19.94 2.97 5.27
C GLN A 168 -19.39 2.53 6.62
N GLY A 169 -18.93 3.46 7.43
CA GLY A 169 -18.30 3.15 8.72
C GLY A 169 -16.84 2.71 8.58
N GLY A 170 -16.40 1.88 9.50
CA GLY A 170 -15.06 1.31 9.53
C GLY A 170 -14.03 2.18 10.24
N ASP A 171 -12.76 2.02 9.91
CA ASP A 171 -11.62 2.73 10.50
C ASP A 171 -10.40 2.70 9.58
N HIS A 172 -9.32 3.40 9.94
CA HIS A 172 -8.06 3.37 9.16
C HIS A 172 -7.45 1.97 9.05
N SER A 173 -7.68 1.12 10.05
CA SER A 173 -7.23 -0.28 10.03
C SER A 173 -8.00 -1.15 9.05
N PHE A 174 -9.08 -0.66 8.48
CA PHE A 174 -10.01 -1.33 7.60
C PHE A 174 -10.73 -2.48 8.31
N THR A 175 -11.76 -2.14 9.07
CA THR A 175 -12.58 -3.11 9.82
C THR A 175 -13.12 -4.19 8.87
N ASN A 176 -13.07 -5.46 9.30
CA ASN A 176 -13.48 -6.63 8.50
C ASN A 176 -12.71 -6.86 7.19
N TYR A 177 -11.46 -6.41 7.10
CA TYR A 177 -10.58 -6.59 5.94
C TYR A 177 -10.56 -8.03 5.40
N GLN A 178 -10.65 -9.03 6.27
CA GLN A 178 -10.65 -10.44 5.88
C GLN A 178 -11.79 -10.83 4.94
N ASN A 179 -12.89 -10.08 4.92
CA ASN A 179 -14.04 -10.36 4.05
C ASN A 179 -13.75 -10.03 2.58
N HIS A 180 -12.72 -9.22 2.31
CA HIS A 180 -12.33 -8.82 0.96
C HIS A 180 -11.19 -9.66 0.37
N LEU A 181 -10.65 -10.64 1.11
CA LEU A 181 -9.48 -11.39 0.62
C LEU A 181 -9.78 -12.24 -0.61
N GLU A 182 -11.02 -12.72 -0.75
CA GLU A 182 -11.48 -13.42 -1.94
C GLU A 182 -11.61 -12.46 -3.13
N ASP A 183 -12.20 -11.28 -2.94
CA ASP A 183 -12.30 -10.25 -3.98
C ASP A 183 -10.91 -9.76 -4.43
N ILE A 184 -9.98 -9.61 -3.47
CA ILE A 184 -8.58 -9.26 -3.75
C ILE A 184 -7.93 -10.33 -4.63
N TYR A 185 -8.13 -11.61 -4.31
CA TYR A 185 -7.59 -12.71 -5.10
C TYR A 185 -8.16 -12.72 -6.52
N HIS A 186 -9.49 -12.67 -6.68
CA HIS A 186 -10.15 -12.65 -7.97
C HIS A 186 -9.68 -11.50 -8.84
N PHE A 187 -9.62 -10.28 -8.29
CA PHE A 187 -9.12 -9.12 -9.02
C PHE A 187 -7.67 -9.28 -9.47
N LEU A 188 -6.81 -9.80 -8.63
CA LEU A 188 -5.37 -9.88 -8.93
C LEU A 188 -5.00 -11.02 -9.88
N PHE A 189 -5.72 -12.15 -9.84
CA PHE A 189 -5.27 -13.39 -10.47
C PHE A 189 -6.24 -14.00 -11.47
N GLU A 190 -7.50 -13.58 -11.49
CA GLU A 190 -8.53 -14.17 -12.35
C GLU A 190 -9.18 -13.19 -13.34
N GLU A 191 -9.14 -11.88 -13.11
CA GLU A 191 -9.72 -10.85 -14.01
C GLU A 191 -8.78 -10.38 -15.13
#